data_49cc32e6d45f3604b310061370923868
#
_entry.id   49cc32e6d45f3604b310061370923868
#
_cell.length_a   1.000
_cell.length_b   1.000
_cell.length_c   1.000
_cell.angle_alpha   90.00
_cell.angle_beta   90.00
_cell.angle_gamma   90.00
#
_symmetry.space_group_name_H-M   'P 1'
#
loop_
_entity.id
_entity.type
_entity.pdbx_description
1 polymer ?
#
loop_
_entity_poly.entity_id
_entity_poly.type
_entity_poly.pdbx_seq_one_letter_code
_entity_poly.pdbx_strand_id
1 'polypeptide(L)'
;DYVDYFYGEMAPSTGYASVFDLQAQKGGLLLLRPSAQDPNKPAKHVSLPRLSGVFSESEEWCNLMHCAVVADLNDMVLSGEVRTLIRVNEALHEKRFAFLADEIVRRGSRAVLIAGPSSSGKTTSANTLCTQLRVHGKTPILVSLDDYYLNREQLKPGPDGTVDLEDISTLDIPQFQEDLTRLLRGEEVELPRFDFIRQ
;
A
#
# COMPACT_ATOMS: atom_id res chain seq x y z
N ASP A 1 -10.80 -34.99 -9.91
CA ASP A 1 -9.42 -34.50 -9.98
C ASP A 1 -9.47 -32.97 -9.92
N TYR A 2 -8.71 -32.36 -9.02
CA TYR A 2 -8.53 -30.92 -8.93
C TYR A 2 -7.24 -30.55 -9.66
N VAL A 3 -7.30 -29.60 -10.58
CA VAL A 3 -6.14 -29.10 -11.33
C VAL A 3 -6.02 -27.62 -11.09
N ASP A 4 -4.85 -27.21 -10.64
CA ASP A 4 -4.50 -25.80 -10.41
C ASP A 4 -3.05 -25.56 -10.82
N TYR A 5 -2.62 -24.30 -10.86
CA TYR A 5 -1.23 -23.94 -11.12
C TYR A 5 -0.69 -23.02 -10.04
N PHE A 6 0.61 -23.11 -9.80
CA PHE A 6 1.30 -22.31 -8.81
C PHE A 6 2.57 -21.70 -9.41
N TYR A 7 2.97 -20.56 -8.88
CA TYR A 7 4.27 -19.99 -9.23
C TYR A 7 5.37 -20.58 -8.35
N GLY A 8 6.43 -21.07 -9.00
CA GLY A 8 7.60 -21.64 -8.32
C GLY A 8 7.46 -23.14 -8.01
N GLU A 9 8.46 -23.65 -7.33
CA GLU A 9 8.54 -25.06 -6.96
C GLU A 9 7.63 -25.36 -5.77
N MET A 10 6.90 -26.44 -5.86
CA MET A 10 6.07 -26.94 -4.76
C MET A 10 6.76 -28.09 -4.04
N ALA A 11 6.57 -28.13 -2.73
CA ALA A 11 7.02 -29.29 -1.94
C ALA A 11 6.22 -30.56 -2.36
N PRO A 12 6.86 -31.75 -2.44
CA PRO A 12 6.22 -32.98 -2.87
C PRO A 12 5.04 -33.43 -2.00
N SER A 13 5.01 -32.99 -0.75
CA SER A 13 3.89 -33.25 0.18
C SER A 13 3.81 -32.22 1.30
N THR A 14 2.67 -32.13 1.97
CA THR A 14 2.46 -31.29 3.15
C THR A 14 3.37 -31.65 4.34
N GLY A 15 3.96 -32.84 4.36
CA GLY A 15 4.93 -33.27 5.37
C GLY A 15 6.19 -32.39 5.43
N TYR A 16 6.52 -31.70 4.35
CA TYR A 16 7.62 -30.72 4.34
C TYR A 16 7.28 -29.39 5.05
N ALA A 17 6.00 -29.10 5.24
CA ALA A 17 5.52 -27.91 5.95
C ALA A 17 5.13 -28.23 7.39
N SER A 18 6.03 -28.92 8.13
CA SER A 18 5.75 -29.45 9.47
C SER A 18 5.85 -28.39 10.59
N VAL A 19 6.47 -27.25 10.32
CA VAL A 19 6.67 -26.18 11.32
C VAL A 19 5.68 -25.05 11.05
N PHE A 20 4.59 -25.02 11.79
CA PHE A 20 3.59 -23.96 11.74
C PHE A 20 2.78 -23.91 13.04
N ASP A 21 2.05 -22.83 13.26
CA ASP A 21 1.04 -22.70 14.31
C ASP A 21 -0.24 -22.11 13.73
N LEU A 22 -1.39 -22.47 14.32
CA LEU A 22 -2.70 -21.96 13.94
C LEU A 22 -3.35 -21.28 15.13
N GLN A 23 -3.72 -20.03 14.97
CA GLN A 23 -4.40 -19.25 16.00
C GLN A 23 -5.75 -18.78 15.52
N ALA A 24 -6.79 -18.99 16.33
CA ALA A 24 -8.11 -18.44 16.03
C ALA A 24 -8.09 -16.92 16.20
N GLN A 25 -8.67 -16.24 15.22
CA GLN A 25 -8.90 -14.79 15.25
C GLN A 25 -10.35 -14.48 14.91
N LYS A 26 -10.79 -13.24 15.21
CA LYS A 26 -12.12 -12.79 14.80
C LYS A 26 -12.23 -12.86 13.27
N GLY A 27 -13.12 -13.72 12.79
CA GLY A 27 -13.39 -13.88 11.36
C GLY A 27 -12.52 -14.91 10.64
N GLY A 28 -11.61 -15.63 11.33
CA GLY A 28 -10.79 -16.62 10.63
C GLY A 28 -9.68 -17.28 11.45
N LEU A 29 -8.72 -17.82 10.74
CA LEU A 29 -7.53 -18.47 11.30
C LEU A 29 -6.28 -17.76 10.81
N LEU A 30 -5.36 -17.52 11.73
CA LEU A 30 -4.02 -17.04 11.44
C LEU A 30 -3.05 -18.21 11.34
N LEU A 31 -2.44 -18.40 10.17
CA LEU A 31 -1.37 -19.35 9.95
C LEU A 31 -0.01 -18.68 10.18
N LEU A 32 0.72 -19.11 11.20
CA LEU A 32 2.06 -18.64 11.52
C LEU A 32 3.09 -19.59 10.92
N ARG A 33 3.88 -19.08 9.98
CA ARG A 33 4.98 -19.81 9.33
C ARG A 33 6.31 -19.51 10.04
N PRO A 34 7.34 -20.35 9.85
CA PRO A 34 8.69 -20.02 10.31
C PRO A 34 9.20 -18.74 9.64
N SER A 35 10.06 -18.01 10.35
CA SER A 35 10.82 -16.90 9.75
C SER A 35 12.13 -17.42 9.15
N ALA A 36 12.73 -16.64 8.24
CA ALA A 36 14.05 -16.96 7.68
C ALA A 36 15.15 -17.00 8.76
N GLN A 37 14.97 -16.25 9.86
CA GLN A 37 15.91 -16.21 10.99
C GLN A 37 15.82 -17.43 11.90
N ASP A 38 14.65 -18.07 11.99
CA ASP A 38 14.44 -19.26 12.80
C ASP A 38 13.46 -20.21 12.10
N PRO A 39 14.00 -21.12 11.26
CA PRO A 39 13.17 -22.03 10.48
C PRO A 39 12.59 -23.21 11.30
N ASN A 40 13.02 -23.38 12.56
CA ASN A 40 12.65 -24.53 13.38
C ASN A 40 11.42 -24.29 14.26
N LYS A 41 10.89 -23.07 14.30
CA LYS A 41 9.67 -22.74 15.05
C LYS A 41 8.82 -21.70 14.34
N PRO A 42 7.49 -21.70 14.57
CA PRO A 42 6.61 -20.68 14.03
C PRO A 42 7.01 -19.28 14.50
N ALA A 43 6.84 -18.28 13.63
CA ALA A 43 7.03 -16.90 14.00
C ALA A 43 6.04 -16.50 15.11
N LYS A 44 6.46 -15.56 15.96
CA LYS A 44 5.54 -15.00 16.96
C LYS A 44 4.48 -14.14 16.28
N HIS A 45 3.24 -14.28 16.72
CA HIS A 45 2.16 -13.40 16.27
C HIS A 45 2.42 -11.95 16.70
N VAL A 46 2.40 -11.06 15.73
CA VAL A 46 2.38 -9.61 15.97
C VAL A 46 0.98 -9.10 15.66
N SER A 47 0.29 -8.57 16.68
CA SER A 47 -1.04 -8.02 16.50
C SER A 47 -0.98 -6.72 15.68
N LEU A 48 -1.74 -6.67 14.60
CA LEU A 48 -1.88 -5.51 13.72
C LEU A 48 -3.37 -5.06 13.67
N PRO A 49 -3.91 -4.51 14.78
CA PRO A 49 -5.34 -4.25 14.91
C PRO A 49 -5.87 -3.25 13.86
N ARG A 50 -5.06 -2.29 13.43
CA ARG A 50 -5.44 -1.35 12.37
C ARG A 50 -5.59 -2.04 11.02
N LEU A 51 -4.66 -2.93 10.68
CA LEU A 51 -4.71 -3.70 9.43
C LEU A 51 -5.91 -4.66 9.44
N SER A 52 -6.10 -5.39 10.53
CA SER A 52 -7.27 -6.27 10.71
C SER A 52 -8.58 -5.50 10.61
N GLY A 53 -8.64 -4.27 11.15
CA GLY A 53 -9.80 -3.39 11.05
C GLY A 53 -10.13 -3.02 9.61
N VAL A 54 -9.12 -2.71 8.79
CA VAL A 54 -9.31 -2.39 7.36
C VAL A 54 -9.86 -3.59 6.58
N PHE A 55 -9.34 -4.79 6.84
CA PHE A 55 -9.87 -6.01 6.21
C PHE A 55 -11.32 -6.28 6.60
N SER A 56 -11.66 -6.18 7.90
CA SER A 56 -13.05 -6.36 8.36
C SER A 56 -13.99 -5.33 7.75
N GLU A 57 -13.58 -4.06 7.67
CA GLU A 57 -14.37 -3.00 7.04
C GLU A 57 -14.60 -3.26 5.55
N SER A 58 -13.57 -3.75 4.84
CA SER A 58 -13.69 -4.13 3.44
C SER A 58 -14.66 -5.28 3.23
N GLU A 59 -14.59 -6.32 4.08
CA GLU A 59 -15.51 -7.46 4.04
C GLU A 59 -16.95 -7.03 4.33
N GLU A 60 -17.18 -6.23 5.36
CA GLU A 60 -18.50 -5.68 5.68
C GLU A 60 -19.06 -4.86 4.52
N TRP A 61 -18.22 -4.08 3.83
CA TRP A 61 -18.62 -3.32 2.67
C TRP A 61 -19.00 -4.20 1.49
N CYS A 62 -18.20 -5.23 1.18
CA CYS A 62 -18.51 -6.19 0.12
C CYS A 62 -19.85 -6.90 0.38
N ASN A 63 -20.12 -7.29 1.63
CA ASN A 63 -21.36 -7.91 2.04
C ASN A 63 -22.55 -6.93 1.92
N LEU A 64 -22.37 -5.67 2.32
CA LEU A 64 -23.41 -4.63 2.19
C LEU A 64 -23.78 -4.38 0.72
N MET A 65 -22.79 -4.45 -0.17
CA MET A 65 -22.99 -4.28 -1.61
C MET A 65 -23.47 -5.54 -2.32
N HIS A 66 -23.66 -6.65 -1.59
CA HIS A 66 -24.01 -7.97 -2.15
C HIS A 66 -23.04 -8.41 -3.26
N CYS A 67 -21.76 -8.09 -3.11
CA CYS A 67 -20.69 -8.40 -4.05
C CYS A 67 -19.44 -8.84 -3.28
N ALA A 68 -19.54 -9.99 -2.62
CA ALA A 68 -18.48 -10.53 -1.78
C ALA A 68 -17.51 -11.42 -2.53
N VAL A 69 -17.95 -12.03 -3.61
CA VAL A 69 -17.16 -12.96 -4.45
C VAL A 69 -17.29 -12.63 -5.94
N VAL A 70 -16.37 -13.17 -6.74
CA VAL A 70 -16.35 -12.93 -8.19
C VAL A 70 -17.65 -13.40 -8.88
N ALA A 71 -18.31 -14.42 -8.36
CA ALA A 71 -19.60 -14.88 -8.89
C ALA A 71 -20.66 -13.77 -8.79
N ASP A 72 -20.77 -13.10 -7.64
CA ASP A 72 -21.71 -11.98 -7.45
C ASP A 72 -21.42 -10.86 -8.44
N LEU A 73 -20.13 -10.52 -8.64
CA LEU A 73 -19.73 -9.52 -9.63
C LEU A 73 -20.13 -9.91 -11.04
N ASN A 74 -19.97 -11.17 -11.42
CA ASN A 74 -20.39 -11.67 -12.73
C ASN A 74 -21.91 -11.54 -12.91
N ASP A 75 -22.70 -11.86 -11.90
CA ASP A 75 -24.15 -11.72 -11.93
C ASP A 75 -24.57 -10.25 -12.07
N MET A 76 -23.90 -9.33 -11.36
CA MET A 76 -24.10 -7.88 -11.52
C MET A 76 -23.71 -7.36 -12.92
N VAL A 77 -22.69 -7.94 -13.54
CA VAL A 77 -22.31 -7.61 -14.92
C VAL A 77 -23.41 -8.03 -15.88
N LEU A 78 -23.93 -9.27 -15.72
CA LEU A 78 -24.97 -9.83 -16.59
C LEU A 78 -26.31 -9.10 -16.42
N SER A 79 -26.65 -8.68 -15.19
CA SER A 79 -27.88 -7.90 -14.92
C SER A 79 -27.77 -6.41 -15.28
N GLY A 80 -26.53 -5.90 -15.54
CA GLY A 80 -26.27 -4.49 -15.81
C GLY A 80 -26.14 -3.61 -14.54
N GLU A 81 -26.23 -4.18 -13.35
CA GLU A 81 -26.12 -3.47 -12.05
C GLU A 81 -24.68 -3.03 -11.73
N VAL A 82 -23.68 -3.58 -12.41
CA VAL A 82 -22.26 -3.24 -12.21
C VAL A 82 -21.97 -1.74 -12.29
N ARG A 83 -22.71 -0.99 -13.12
CA ARG A 83 -22.55 0.47 -13.21
C ARG A 83 -22.92 1.18 -11.92
N THR A 84 -23.95 0.69 -11.23
CA THR A 84 -24.35 1.21 -9.93
C THR A 84 -23.31 0.86 -8.86
N LEU A 85 -22.81 -0.37 -8.87
CA LEU A 85 -21.73 -0.81 -7.99
C LEU A 85 -20.49 0.10 -8.11
N ILE A 86 -20.04 0.39 -9.34
CA ILE A 86 -18.91 1.29 -9.61
C ILE A 86 -19.16 2.67 -9.01
N ARG A 87 -20.31 3.29 -9.30
CA ARG A 87 -20.64 4.64 -8.81
C ARG A 87 -20.70 4.71 -7.29
N VAL A 88 -21.23 3.68 -6.64
CA VAL A 88 -21.32 3.65 -5.18
C VAL A 88 -19.93 3.48 -4.56
N ASN A 89 -19.06 2.66 -5.13
CA ASN A 89 -17.67 2.52 -4.67
C ASN A 89 -16.86 3.80 -4.88
N GLU A 90 -17.01 4.47 -6.02
CA GLU A 90 -16.38 5.78 -6.27
C GLU A 90 -16.85 6.83 -5.25
N ALA A 91 -18.14 6.91 -4.99
CA ALA A 91 -18.70 7.82 -4.00
C ALA A 91 -18.21 7.52 -2.57
N LEU A 92 -18.07 6.24 -2.20
CA LEU A 92 -17.48 5.84 -0.93
C LEU A 92 -16.01 6.29 -0.83
N HIS A 93 -15.23 6.10 -1.87
CA HIS A 93 -13.83 6.54 -1.95
C HIS A 93 -13.73 8.05 -1.75
N GLU A 94 -14.48 8.83 -2.49
CA GLU A 94 -14.55 10.29 -2.37
C GLU A 94 -14.88 10.71 -0.93
N LYS A 95 -15.91 10.12 -0.34
CA LYS A 95 -16.32 10.37 1.04
C LYS A 95 -15.20 10.07 2.05
N ARG A 96 -14.46 8.98 1.86
CA ARG A 96 -13.33 8.62 2.73
C ARG A 96 -12.19 9.63 2.64
N PHE A 97 -11.86 10.10 1.43
CA PHE A 97 -10.85 11.15 1.28
C PHE A 97 -11.28 12.48 1.90
N ALA A 98 -12.56 12.84 1.81
CA ALA A 98 -13.08 14.01 2.49
C ALA A 98 -12.90 13.89 4.02
N PHE A 99 -13.32 12.78 4.63
CA PHE A 99 -13.09 12.55 6.06
C PHE A 99 -11.62 12.55 6.46
N LEU A 100 -10.74 12.00 5.62
CA LEU A 100 -9.30 12.03 5.87
C LEU A 100 -8.77 13.46 5.84
N ALA A 101 -9.22 14.29 4.92
CA ALA A 101 -8.84 15.69 4.84
C ALA A 101 -9.34 16.47 6.07
N ASP A 102 -10.59 16.25 6.51
CA ASP A 102 -11.14 16.83 7.74
C ASP A 102 -10.25 16.49 8.94
N GLU A 103 -9.84 15.24 9.07
CA GLU A 103 -9.00 14.77 10.18
C GLU A 103 -7.59 15.36 10.14
N ILE A 104 -6.98 15.46 8.96
CA ILE A 104 -5.67 16.10 8.75
C ILE A 104 -5.72 17.56 9.20
N VAL A 105 -6.76 18.28 8.78
CA VAL A 105 -6.95 19.69 9.13
C VAL A 105 -7.21 19.85 10.64
N ARG A 106 -8.06 19.02 11.21
CA ARG A 106 -8.38 19.00 12.63
C ARG A 106 -7.14 18.75 13.50
N ARG A 107 -6.24 17.86 13.08
CA ARG A 107 -4.97 17.56 13.76
C ARG A 107 -3.90 18.64 13.56
N GLY A 108 -4.05 19.51 12.57
CA GLY A 108 -3.03 20.45 12.19
C GLY A 108 -1.78 19.77 11.62
N SER A 109 -1.94 18.62 10.98
CA SER A 109 -0.81 17.87 10.40
C SER A 109 -0.16 18.65 9.28
N ARG A 110 1.16 18.83 9.36
CA ARG A 110 1.95 19.56 8.36
C ARG A 110 2.59 18.66 7.31
N ALA A 111 2.71 17.39 7.60
CA ALA A 111 3.16 16.35 6.67
C ALA A 111 2.24 15.15 6.75
N VAL A 112 1.95 14.55 5.61
CA VAL A 112 1.16 13.33 5.46
C VAL A 112 1.96 12.36 4.62
N LEU A 113 2.27 11.19 5.16
CA LEU A 113 3.02 10.14 4.47
C LEU A 113 2.07 9.10 3.93
N ILE A 114 2.15 8.83 2.62
CA ILE A 114 1.34 7.81 1.94
C ILE A 114 2.28 6.70 1.49
N ALA A 115 2.12 5.52 2.07
CA ALA A 115 2.88 4.34 1.73
C ALA A 115 1.96 3.24 1.19
N GLY A 116 2.51 2.40 0.32
CA GLY A 116 1.81 1.26 -0.26
C GLY A 116 2.66 0.58 -1.34
N PRO A 117 2.31 -0.64 -1.75
CA PRO A 117 3.05 -1.37 -2.77
C PRO A 117 2.96 -0.67 -4.13
N SER A 118 3.78 -1.12 -5.08
CA SER A 118 3.73 -0.64 -6.46
C SER A 118 2.32 -0.84 -7.05
N SER A 119 1.89 0.07 -7.89
CA SER A 119 0.57 0.07 -8.53
C SER A 119 -0.65 0.07 -7.58
N SER A 120 -0.47 0.37 -6.28
CA SER A 120 -1.57 0.46 -5.31
C SER A 120 -2.41 1.75 -5.39
N GLY A 121 -2.09 2.64 -6.32
CA GLY A 121 -2.81 3.92 -6.47
C GLY A 121 -2.33 5.03 -5.53
N LYS A 122 -1.11 4.96 -4.98
CA LYS A 122 -0.54 6.01 -4.10
C LYS A 122 -0.67 7.42 -4.70
N THR A 123 -0.21 7.58 -5.93
CA THR A 123 -0.23 8.88 -6.62
C THR A 123 -1.65 9.40 -6.84
N THR A 124 -2.57 8.52 -7.27
CA THR A 124 -3.99 8.86 -7.42
C THR A 124 -4.59 9.29 -6.09
N SER A 125 -4.37 8.52 -5.03
CA SER A 125 -4.83 8.81 -3.68
C SER A 125 -4.28 10.15 -3.16
N ALA A 126 -2.98 10.40 -3.38
CA ALA A 126 -2.34 11.66 -2.99
C ALA A 126 -2.96 12.87 -3.71
N ASN A 127 -3.21 12.77 -5.02
CA ASN A 127 -3.85 13.84 -5.79
C ASN A 127 -5.30 14.09 -5.34
N THR A 128 -6.07 13.02 -5.08
CA THR A 128 -7.44 13.15 -4.54
C THR A 128 -7.42 13.82 -3.18
N LEU A 129 -6.51 13.40 -2.29
CA LEU A 129 -6.35 14.02 -0.97
C LEU A 129 -5.95 15.49 -1.08
N CYS A 130 -5.03 15.84 -1.98
CA CYS A 130 -4.66 17.23 -2.24
C CYS A 130 -5.88 18.07 -2.69
N THR A 131 -6.76 17.49 -3.52
CA THR A 131 -8.00 18.14 -3.92
C THR A 131 -8.91 18.43 -2.74
N GLN A 132 -9.13 17.44 -1.86
CA GLN A 132 -9.95 17.60 -0.66
C GLN A 132 -9.33 18.62 0.34
N LEU A 133 -8.00 18.64 0.48
CA LEU A 133 -7.32 19.64 1.32
C LEU A 133 -7.47 21.07 0.78
N ARG A 134 -7.52 21.23 -0.55
CA ARG A 134 -7.80 22.55 -1.18
C ARG A 134 -9.22 23.04 -0.88
N VAL A 135 -10.19 22.15 -0.74
CA VAL A 135 -11.56 22.50 -0.29
C VAL A 135 -11.52 23.16 1.09
N HIS A 136 -10.57 22.78 1.96
CA HIS A 136 -10.31 23.42 3.26
C HIS A 136 -9.41 24.67 3.18
N GLY A 137 -9.15 25.19 1.97
CA GLY A 137 -8.29 26.36 1.79
C GLY A 137 -6.81 26.10 2.07
N LYS A 138 -6.38 24.83 2.08
CA LYS A 138 -4.96 24.47 2.21
C LYS A 138 -4.27 24.44 0.86
N THR A 139 -2.96 24.63 0.87
CA THR A 139 -2.10 24.56 -0.34
C THR A 139 -1.14 23.38 -0.18
N PRO A 140 -1.59 22.13 -0.41
CA PRO A 140 -0.72 20.97 -0.27
C PRO A 140 0.33 20.94 -1.37
N ILE A 141 1.55 20.53 -1.01
CA ILE A 141 2.65 20.24 -1.92
C ILE A 141 2.81 18.72 -1.96
N LEU A 142 2.80 18.16 -3.16
CA LEU A 142 3.04 16.74 -3.38
C LEU A 142 4.54 16.51 -3.61
N VAL A 143 5.14 15.66 -2.80
CA VAL A 143 6.54 15.25 -2.93
C VAL A 143 6.58 13.76 -3.14
N SER A 144 7.17 13.30 -4.24
CA SER A 144 7.37 11.88 -4.52
C SER A 144 8.78 11.45 -4.13
N LEU A 145 8.91 10.35 -3.39
CA LEU A 145 10.21 9.75 -3.14
C LEU A 145 10.85 9.20 -4.42
N ASP A 146 10.04 8.86 -5.43
CA ASP A 146 10.54 8.39 -6.71
C ASP A 146 11.34 9.47 -7.47
N ASP A 147 11.17 10.75 -7.12
CA ASP A 147 11.94 11.84 -7.69
C ASP A 147 13.35 11.99 -7.07
N TYR A 148 13.65 11.24 -6.00
CA TYR A 148 14.93 11.26 -5.28
C TYR A 148 15.81 10.03 -5.57
N TYR A 149 15.54 9.26 -6.62
CA TYR A 149 16.46 8.19 -7.00
C TYR A 149 17.83 8.73 -7.38
N LEU A 150 18.87 8.04 -6.93
CA LEU A 150 20.26 8.30 -7.35
C LEU A 150 20.45 7.86 -8.81
N ASN A 151 21.34 8.55 -9.53
CA ASN A 151 21.73 8.13 -10.88
C ASN A 151 22.42 6.77 -10.84
N ARG A 152 22.29 5.98 -11.90
CA ARG A 152 22.87 4.62 -11.99
C ARG A 152 24.36 4.56 -11.65
N GLU A 153 25.13 5.59 -11.99
CA GLU A 153 26.56 5.70 -11.70
C GLU A 153 26.88 5.82 -10.20
N GLN A 154 25.91 6.26 -9.40
CA GLN A 154 26.03 6.44 -7.96
C GLN A 154 25.59 5.21 -7.17
N LEU A 155 24.90 4.27 -7.83
CA LEU A 155 24.37 3.07 -7.19
C LEU A 155 25.50 2.07 -6.93
N LYS A 156 25.53 1.51 -5.73
CA LYS A 156 26.52 0.49 -5.33
C LYS A 156 25.90 -0.89 -5.47
N PRO A 157 26.50 -1.78 -6.28
CA PRO A 157 26.04 -3.17 -6.36
C PRO A 157 26.16 -3.87 -4.99
N GLY A 158 25.20 -4.73 -4.71
CA GLY A 158 25.24 -5.63 -3.57
C GLY A 158 26.35 -6.69 -3.67
N PRO A 159 26.49 -7.57 -2.68
CA PRO A 159 27.52 -8.63 -2.68
C PRO A 159 27.40 -9.62 -3.84
N ASP A 160 26.23 -9.73 -4.45
CA ASP A 160 25.93 -10.56 -5.62
C ASP A 160 26.18 -9.84 -6.98
N GLY A 161 26.63 -8.58 -6.93
CA GLY A 161 26.86 -7.74 -8.11
C GLY A 161 25.58 -7.14 -8.71
N THR A 162 24.43 -7.33 -8.10
CA THR A 162 23.16 -6.74 -8.53
C THR A 162 22.82 -5.47 -7.73
N VAL A 163 22.01 -4.59 -8.32
CA VAL A 163 21.46 -3.42 -7.64
C VAL A 163 19.99 -3.70 -7.33
N ASP A 164 19.64 -3.75 -6.05
CA ASP A 164 18.26 -3.82 -5.62
C ASP A 164 17.66 -2.40 -5.64
N LEU A 165 16.83 -2.10 -6.62
CA LEU A 165 16.18 -0.79 -6.76
C LEU A 165 15.10 -0.52 -5.71
N GLU A 166 14.68 -1.52 -4.95
CA GLU A 166 13.75 -1.36 -3.83
C GLU A 166 14.49 -1.02 -2.50
N ASP A 167 15.82 -1.06 -2.50
CA ASP A 167 16.62 -0.72 -1.32
C ASP A 167 16.65 0.80 -1.11
N ILE A 168 16.51 1.23 0.14
CA ILE A 168 16.53 2.65 0.52
C ILE A 168 17.84 3.37 0.13
N SER A 169 18.94 2.64 -0.01
CA SER A 169 20.23 3.18 -0.42
C SER A 169 20.26 3.69 -1.87
N THR A 170 19.23 3.39 -2.64
CA THR A 170 19.05 3.89 -4.01
C THR A 170 18.44 5.29 -4.07
N LEU A 171 18.04 5.83 -2.94
CA LEU A 171 17.45 7.15 -2.81
C LEU A 171 18.43 8.14 -2.19
N ASP A 172 18.39 9.39 -2.63
CA ASP A 172 19.09 10.51 -1.97
C ASP A 172 18.31 10.96 -0.73
N ILE A 173 18.40 10.15 0.33
CA ILE A 173 17.74 10.43 1.60
C ILE A 173 18.22 11.74 2.25
N PRO A 174 19.52 12.09 2.22
CA PRO A 174 19.98 13.39 2.74
C PRO A 174 19.30 14.58 2.05
N GLN A 175 19.23 14.59 0.71
CA GLN A 175 18.55 15.65 -0.04
C GLN A 175 17.06 15.71 0.28
N PHE A 176 16.38 14.55 0.33
CA PHE A 176 14.97 14.48 0.71
C PHE A 176 14.72 15.07 2.11
N GLN A 177 15.56 14.75 3.09
CA GLN A 177 15.42 15.24 4.45
C GLN A 177 15.64 16.75 4.53
N GLU A 178 16.59 17.29 3.79
CA GLU A 178 16.85 18.73 3.72
C GLU A 178 15.66 19.46 3.10
N ASP A 179 15.19 19.02 1.92
CA ASP A 179 14.05 19.61 1.21
C ASP A 179 12.78 19.59 2.06
N LEU A 180 12.46 18.44 2.66
CA LEU A 180 11.31 18.32 3.56
C LEU A 180 11.41 19.26 4.75
N THR A 181 12.60 19.39 5.34
CA THR A 181 12.82 20.26 6.49
C THR A 181 12.62 21.73 6.12
N ARG A 182 13.12 22.17 4.98
CA ARG A 182 12.96 23.53 4.43
C ARG A 182 11.49 23.81 4.10
N LEU A 183 10.80 22.90 3.43
CA LEU A 183 9.35 23.01 3.17
C LEU A 183 8.55 23.14 4.46
N LEU A 184 8.88 22.37 5.50
CA LEU A 184 8.22 22.46 6.80
C LEU A 184 8.50 23.79 7.52
N ARG A 185 9.56 24.51 7.19
CA ARG A 185 9.83 25.87 7.65
C ARG A 185 9.13 26.95 6.84
N GLY A 186 8.51 26.57 5.72
CA GLY A 186 7.86 27.49 4.79
C GLY A 186 8.82 28.17 3.82
N GLU A 187 10.00 27.58 3.63
CA GLU A 187 10.98 28.04 2.66
C GLU A 187 10.61 27.59 1.25
N GLU A 188 11.03 28.33 0.25
CA GLU A 188 10.95 27.93 -1.15
C GLU A 188 12.03 26.88 -1.43
N VAL A 189 11.64 25.77 -2.07
CA VAL A 189 12.52 24.64 -2.40
C VAL A 189 12.30 24.23 -3.84
N GLU A 190 13.37 24.06 -4.58
CA GLU A 190 13.35 23.46 -5.91
C GLU A 190 13.45 21.94 -5.75
N LEU A 191 12.32 21.23 -6.01
CA LEU A 191 12.25 19.79 -5.85
C LEU A 191 12.89 19.09 -7.05
N PRO A 192 13.65 18.01 -6.84
CA PRO A 192 14.19 17.22 -7.93
C PRO A 192 13.06 16.57 -8.74
N ARG A 193 13.39 16.15 -9.96
CA ARG A 193 12.52 15.33 -10.79
C ARG A 193 13.35 14.26 -11.48
N PHE A 194 12.97 13.02 -11.23
CA PHE A 194 13.67 11.87 -11.79
C PHE A 194 13.02 11.43 -13.11
N ASP A 195 13.85 11.27 -14.15
CA ASP A 195 13.39 10.82 -15.47
C ASP A 195 13.82 9.37 -15.71
N PHE A 196 12.90 8.43 -15.51
CA PHE A 196 13.13 7.00 -15.71
C PHE A 196 13.43 6.60 -17.17
N ILE A 197 13.23 7.49 -18.14
CA ILE A 197 13.42 7.19 -19.56
C ILE A 197 14.81 7.61 -20.05
N ARG A 198 15.36 8.68 -19.46
CA ARG A 198 16.60 9.32 -19.94
C ARG A 198 17.86 8.89 -19.19
N GLN A 199 17.76 7.88 -18.39
CA GLN A 199 18.91 7.30 -17.66
C GLN A 199 19.72 6.33 -18.46
#